data_6c8200304da60d8e45f7b1066ed29d1e
#
_entry.id   6c8200304da60d8e45f7b1066ed29d1e
#
_cell.length_a   1.000
_cell.length_b   1.000
_cell.length_c   1.000
_cell.angle_alpha   90.00
_cell.angle_beta   90.00
_cell.angle_gamma   90.00
#
_symmetry.space_group_name_H-M   'P 1'
#
loop_
_entity.id
_entity.type
_entity.pdbx_description
1 polymer ?
#
loop_
_entity_poly.entity_id
_entity_poly.type
_entity_poly.pdbx_seq_one_letter_code
_entity_poly.pdbx_strand_id
1 'polypeptide(L)'
;MNTPDRWVVIEVIAGDTHLYRVFGCWYGGYAGSDSWQINSGIVGVDEEKQYYDFHGASGSVYRCYKHNYRTHMYGTSVLNNLIAKAKEQGTTINIMPEETNWKELVCTAQ
;
A
#
# COMPACT_ATOMS: atom_id res chain seq x y z
N MET A 1 15.38 -1.90 1.43
CA MET A 1 14.38 -0.89 1.00
C MET A 1 13.60 -1.41 -0.19
N ASN A 2 12.28 -1.24 -0.20
CA ASN A 2 11.41 -1.67 -1.28
C ASN A 2 10.97 -0.45 -2.07
N THR A 3 11.09 -0.51 -3.40
CA THR A 3 10.72 0.60 -4.28
C THR A 3 9.82 0.08 -5.39
N PRO A 4 8.49 0.05 -5.15
CA PRO A 4 7.56 -0.47 -6.16
C PRO A 4 7.46 0.42 -7.39
N ASP A 5 7.16 -0.18 -8.55
CA ASP A 5 6.94 0.55 -9.80
C ASP A 5 5.62 1.31 -9.76
N ARG A 6 4.63 0.73 -9.12
CA ARG A 6 3.30 1.34 -8.87
C ARG A 6 2.88 0.99 -7.45
N TRP A 7 2.13 1.88 -6.83
CA TRP A 7 1.70 1.67 -5.44
C TRP A 7 0.41 2.40 -5.15
N VAL A 8 -0.31 1.90 -4.17
CA VAL A 8 -1.43 2.60 -3.53
C VAL A 8 -1.36 2.32 -2.04
N VAL A 9 -2.08 3.11 -1.25
CA VAL A 9 -2.28 2.81 0.16
C VAL A 9 -3.68 2.26 0.31
N ILE A 10 -3.79 1.17 1.04
CA ILE A 10 -5.08 0.56 1.36
C ILE A 10 -5.38 0.75 2.84
N GLU A 11 -6.64 1.01 3.13
CA GLU A 11 -7.20 1.02 4.48
C GLU A 11 -7.75 -0.37 4.74
N VAL A 12 -7.35 -0.97 5.86
CA VAL A 12 -7.80 -2.32 6.24
C VAL A 12 -8.57 -2.23 7.54
N ILE A 13 -9.84 -2.63 7.51
CA ILE A 13 -10.73 -2.60 8.67
C ILE A 13 -11.22 -4.01 8.94
N ALA A 14 -10.85 -4.55 10.09
CA ALA A 14 -11.21 -5.90 10.51
C ALA A 14 -11.57 -5.87 11.99
N GLY A 15 -12.86 -5.92 12.32
CA GLY A 15 -13.33 -5.77 13.69
C GLY A 15 -12.88 -4.43 14.27
N ASP A 16 -12.14 -4.46 15.37
CA ASP A 16 -11.59 -3.27 16.00
C ASP A 16 -10.24 -2.85 15.43
N THR A 17 -9.69 -3.64 14.50
CA THR A 17 -8.41 -3.33 13.87
C THR A 17 -8.63 -2.39 12.70
N HIS A 18 -7.89 -1.27 12.70
CA HIS A 18 -7.93 -0.28 11.64
C HIS A 18 -6.51 0.15 11.34
N LEU A 19 -6.00 -0.19 10.18
CA LEU A 19 -4.64 0.16 9.81
C LEU A 19 -4.52 0.46 8.32
N TYR A 20 -3.38 1.03 7.94
CA TYR A 20 -3.07 1.38 6.56
C TYR A 20 -1.85 0.61 6.12
N ARG A 21 -1.87 0.13 4.88
CA ARG A 21 -0.77 -0.64 4.30
C ARG A 21 -0.45 -0.14 2.92
N VAL A 22 0.82 -0.19 2.55
CA VAL A 22 1.23 0.05 1.17
C VAL A 22 1.02 -1.24 0.39
N PHE A 23 0.31 -1.14 -0.73
CA PHE A 23 0.22 -2.20 -1.72
C PHE A 23 1.11 -1.80 -2.89
N GLY A 24 2.18 -2.55 -3.12
CA GLY A 24 3.15 -2.25 -4.16
C GLY A 24 3.23 -3.34 -5.21
N CYS A 25 3.46 -2.92 -6.45
CA CYS A 25 3.61 -3.83 -7.58
C CYS A 25 4.92 -3.55 -8.30
N TRP A 26 5.55 -4.63 -8.77
CA TRP A 26 6.75 -4.60 -9.59
C TRP A 26 6.42 -5.30 -10.90
N TYR A 27 6.76 -4.67 -12.02
CA TYR A 27 6.44 -5.18 -13.34
C TYR A 27 7.70 -5.57 -14.08
N GLY A 28 7.64 -6.70 -14.81
CA GLY A 28 8.73 -7.15 -15.65
C GLY A 28 10.00 -7.54 -14.88
N GLY A 29 9.85 -8.16 -13.72
CA GLY A 29 10.97 -8.64 -12.93
C GLY A 29 11.71 -9.80 -13.59
N TYR A 30 12.41 -10.59 -12.76
CA TYR A 30 13.15 -11.75 -13.26
C TYR A 30 12.27 -12.62 -14.15
N ALA A 31 12.78 -12.93 -15.35
CA ALA A 31 12.03 -13.67 -16.38
C ALA A 31 10.75 -12.96 -16.85
N GLY A 32 10.66 -11.65 -16.67
CA GLY A 32 9.50 -10.86 -17.11
C GLY A 32 8.26 -11.02 -16.23
N SER A 33 8.41 -11.59 -15.04
CA SER A 33 7.29 -11.81 -14.12
C SER A 33 6.91 -10.55 -13.37
N ASP A 34 5.61 -10.37 -13.14
CA ASP A 34 5.09 -9.34 -12.25
C ASP A 34 5.00 -9.88 -10.82
N SER A 35 5.11 -8.99 -9.85
CA SER A 35 4.98 -9.38 -8.45
C SER A 35 4.32 -8.26 -7.64
N TRP A 36 3.86 -8.61 -6.44
CA TRP A 36 3.23 -7.64 -5.55
C TRP A 36 3.59 -7.96 -4.10
N GLN A 37 3.54 -6.94 -3.27
CA GLN A 37 3.72 -7.08 -1.82
C GLN A 37 2.84 -6.07 -1.10
N ILE A 38 2.47 -6.42 0.13
CA ILE A 38 1.80 -5.51 1.06
C ILE A 38 2.72 -5.37 2.27
N ASN A 39 2.95 -4.13 2.73
CA ASN A 39 3.78 -3.95 3.92
C ASN A 39 3.00 -4.36 5.18
N SER A 40 3.71 -4.42 6.32
CA SER A 40 3.16 -4.92 7.59
C SER A 40 2.18 -3.97 8.27
N GLY A 41 2.03 -2.76 7.77
CA GLY A 41 1.23 -1.70 8.38
C GLY A 41 2.10 -0.47 8.54
N ILE A 42 1.59 0.68 8.11
CA ILE A 42 2.34 1.93 8.13
C ILE A 42 2.35 2.48 9.55
N VAL A 43 3.54 2.68 10.13
CA VAL A 43 3.70 3.29 11.46
C VAL A 43 4.40 4.65 11.41
N GLY A 44 4.94 5.02 10.25
CA GLY A 44 5.57 6.32 10.07
C GLY A 44 5.71 6.66 8.60
N VAL A 45 5.82 7.94 8.30
CA VAL A 45 5.97 8.44 6.93
C VAL A 45 6.97 9.58 6.94
N ASP A 46 7.98 9.48 6.09
CA ASP A 46 8.87 10.58 5.79
C ASP A 46 8.54 11.07 4.38
N GLU A 47 8.25 12.36 4.25
CA GLU A 47 7.93 12.93 2.94
C GLU A 47 9.12 13.70 2.40
N GLU A 48 9.50 13.36 1.16
CA GLU A 48 10.46 14.09 0.38
C GLU A 48 9.76 14.74 -0.83
N LYS A 49 10.51 15.50 -1.62
CA LYS A 49 9.91 16.24 -2.74
C LYS A 49 9.22 15.30 -3.74
N GLN A 50 9.85 14.16 -4.04
CA GLN A 50 9.38 13.27 -5.11
C GLN A 50 8.84 11.95 -4.63
N TYR A 51 9.04 11.62 -3.36
CA TYR A 51 8.62 10.32 -2.84
C TYR A 51 8.26 10.39 -1.36
N TYR A 52 7.62 9.33 -0.89
CA TYR A 52 7.41 9.06 0.52
C TYR A 52 8.20 7.82 0.91
N ASP A 53 8.78 7.81 2.10
CA ASP A 53 9.30 6.59 2.72
C ASP A 53 8.30 6.16 3.79
N PHE A 54 7.60 5.06 3.53
CA PHE A 54 6.65 4.49 4.47
C PHE A 54 7.35 3.45 5.33
N HIS A 55 7.31 3.64 6.64
CA HIS A 55 7.91 2.74 7.61
C HIS A 55 6.87 1.73 8.06
N GLY A 56 7.17 0.44 7.90
CA GLY A 56 6.29 -0.64 8.31
C GLY A 56 6.55 -1.08 9.73
N ALA A 57 5.53 -1.66 10.36
CA ALA A 57 5.63 -2.17 11.73
C ALA A 57 6.72 -3.22 11.90
N SER A 58 7.04 -3.97 10.84
CA SER A 58 8.09 -4.98 10.84
C SER A 58 9.50 -4.42 10.65
N GLY A 59 9.64 -3.12 10.46
CA GLY A 59 10.93 -2.47 10.20
C GLY A 59 11.26 -2.29 8.72
N SER A 60 10.41 -2.74 7.81
CA SER A 60 10.62 -2.54 6.38
C SER A 60 10.33 -1.10 5.99
N VAL A 61 10.96 -0.64 4.91
CA VAL A 61 10.72 0.70 4.36
C VAL A 61 10.31 0.55 2.90
N TYR A 62 9.22 1.24 2.52
CA TYR A 62 8.75 1.30 1.14
C TYR A 62 8.94 2.73 0.64
N ARG A 63 9.84 2.91 -0.33
CA ARG A 63 10.03 4.19 -1.00
C ARG A 63 9.09 4.26 -2.20
N CYS A 64 8.12 5.15 -2.11
CA CYS A 64 7.02 5.23 -3.05
C CYS A 64 7.02 6.59 -3.75
N TYR A 65 7.28 6.60 -5.05
CA TYR A 65 7.36 7.85 -5.82
C TYR A 65 5.97 8.40 -6.06
N LYS A 66 5.81 9.70 -5.83
CA LYS A 66 4.51 10.39 -5.85
C LYS A 66 3.78 10.25 -7.19
N HIS A 67 4.52 10.25 -8.30
CA HIS A 67 3.91 10.17 -9.62
C HIS A 67 3.50 8.76 -10.03
N ASN A 68 3.76 7.76 -9.20
CA ASN A 68 3.45 6.35 -9.47
C ASN A 68 2.27 5.83 -8.66
N TYR A 69 1.42 6.73 -8.12
CA TYR A 69 0.28 6.32 -7.30
C TYR A 69 -0.85 5.80 -8.17
N ARG A 70 -0.85 4.51 -8.45
CA ARG A 70 -1.90 3.80 -9.19
C ARG A 70 -1.62 2.31 -9.22
N THR A 71 -2.62 1.55 -9.67
CA THR A 71 -2.42 0.16 -10.06
C THR A 71 -2.60 0.05 -11.58
N HIS A 72 -2.09 -1.02 -12.18
CA HIS A 72 -2.19 -1.27 -13.61
C HIS A 72 -2.35 -2.76 -13.85
N MET A 73 -3.29 -3.14 -14.67
CA MET A 73 -3.61 -4.52 -15.08
C MET A 73 -3.40 -5.59 -14.01
N TYR A 74 -2.18 -6.14 -13.91
CA TYR A 74 -1.84 -7.18 -12.94
C TYR A 74 -2.16 -6.75 -11.50
N GLY A 75 -1.66 -5.58 -11.10
CA GLY A 75 -1.88 -5.06 -9.74
C GLY A 75 -3.35 -4.81 -9.45
N THR A 76 -4.08 -4.28 -10.42
CA THR A 76 -5.52 -4.03 -10.27
C THR A 76 -6.26 -5.35 -10.07
N SER A 77 -5.92 -6.37 -10.84
CA SER A 77 -6.55 -7.69 -10.72
C SER A 77 -6.28 -8.33 -9.36
N VAL A 78 -5.01 -8.29 -8.91
CA VAL A 78 -4.63 -8.82 -7.60
C VAL A 78 -5.38 -8.10 -6.49
N LEU A 79 -5.40 -6.76 -6.52
CA LEU A 79 -6.03 -5.96 -5.49
C LEU A 79 -7.53 -6.19 -5.42
N ASN A 80 -8.20 -6.27 -6.58
CA ASN A 80 -9.64 -6.56 -6.64
C ASN A 80 -9.96 -7.93 -6.01
N ASN A 81 -9.12 -8.93 -6.27
CA ASN A 81 -9.30 -10.26 -5.66
C ASN A 81 -9.09 -10.22 -4.14
N LEU A 82 -8.11 -9.46 -3.67
CA LEU A 82 -7.87 -9.30 -2.23
C LEU A 82 -9.06 -8.63 -1.56
N ILE A 83 -9.60 -7.57 -2.16
CA ILE A 83 -10.76 -6.84 -1.64
C ILE A 83 -11.96 -7.78 -1.53
N ALA A 84 -12.23 -8.57 -2.58
CA ALA A 84 -13.35 -9.49 -2.60
C ALA A 84 -13.23 -10.60 -1.56
N LYS A 85 -12.04 -11.21 -1.44
CA LYS A 85 -11.79 -12.26 -0.45
C LYS A 85 -11.87 -11.73 0.96
N ALA A 86 -11.33 -10.55 1.21
CA ALA A 86 -11.40 -9.91 2.52
C ALA A 86 -12.86 -9.69 2.93
N LYS A 87 -13.67 -9.20 2.00
CA LYS A 87 -15.09 -8.95 2.26
C LYS A 87 -15.82 -10.23 2.70
N GLU A 88 -15.52 -11.36 2.07
CA GLU A 88 -16.09 -12.65 2.45
C GLU A 88 -15.75 -13.04 3.89
N GLN A 89 -14.62 -12.55 4.40
CA GLN A 89 -14.14 -12.85 5.74
C GLN A 89 -14.46 -11.75 6.75
N GLY A 90 -15.30 -10.79 6.37
CA GLY A 90 -15.68 -9.69 7.25
C GLY A 90 -14.67 -8.56 7.35
N THR A 91 -13.68 -8.52 6.47
CA THR A 91 -12.67 -7.47 6.42
C THR A 91 -12.94 -6.53 5.26
N THR A 92 -12.89 -5.22 5.52
CA THR A 92 -13.06 -4.20 4.50
C THR A 92 -11.70 -3.65 4.09
N ILE A 93 -11.45 -3.61 2.79
CA ILE A 93 -10.25 -2.98 2.23
C ILE A 93 -10.70 -1.87 1.28
N ASN A 94 -10.22 -0.65 1.53
CA ASN A 94 -10.50 0.52 0.70
C ASN A 94 -9.20 1.08 0.15
N ILE A 95 -9.21 1.47 -1.13
CA ILE A 95 -8.07 2.15 -1.73
C ILE A 95 -8.18 3.62 -1.37
N MET A 96 -7.12 4.19 -0.78
CA MET A 96 -7.10 5.58 -0.35
C MET A 96 -6.86 6.53 -1.52
N PRO A 97 -7.45 7.74 -1.50
CA PRO A 97 -7.20 8.73 -2.54
C PRO A 97 -5.75 9.18 -2.56
N GLU A 98 -5.26 9.49 -3.74
CA GLU A 98 -3.87 9.94 -3.96
C GLU A 98 -3.52 11.19 -3.15
N GLU A 99 -4.45 12.10 -2.99
CA GLU A 99 -4.25 13.39 -2.32
C GLU A 99 -4.33 13.31 -0.79
N THR A 100 -4.39 12.10 -0.23
CA THR A 100 -4.42 11.91 1.22
C THR A 100 -3.16 12.46 1.87
N ASN A 101 -3.30 13.15 3.00
CA ASN A 101 -2.17 13.56 3.81
C ASN A 101 -1.73 12.37 4.67
N TRP A 102 -0.74 11.63 4.18
CA TRP A 102 -0.31 10.38 4.81
C TRP A 102 0.24 10.58 6.21
N LYS A 103 0.97 11.66 6.45
CA LYS A 103 1.53 11.94 7.76
C LYS A 103 0.45 12.14 8.81
N GLU A 104 -0.56 12.92 8.47
CA GLU A 104 -1.68 13.19 9.37
C GLU A 104 -2.47 11.92 9.63
N LEU A 105 -2.73 11.15 8.57
CA LEU A 105 -3.50 9.91 8.64
C LEU A 105 -2.84 8.91 9.59
N VAL A 106 -1.53 8.71 9.47
CA VAL A 106 -0.78 7.75 10.27
C VAL A 106 -0.77 8.17 11.75
N CYS A 107 -0.62 9.47 12.03
CA CYS A 107 -0.66 9.97 13.39
C CYS A 107 -2.03 9.76 14.05
N THR A 108 -3.13 9.92 13.30
CA THR A 108 -4.47 9.76 13.87
C THR A 108 -4.91 8.31 13.98
N ALA A 109 -4.36 7.41 13.18
CA ALA A 109 -4.71 5.98 13.19
C ALA A 109 -4.04 5.20 14.31
N GLN A 110 -3.06 5.80 14.95
CA GLN A 110 -2.39 5.20 16.10
C GLN A 110 -3.11 5.59 17.38
#